data_e70c11dc4432360e9a511d313161a1fc
#
_entry.id   e70c11dc4432360e9a511d313161a1fc
#
_cell.length_a   1.000
_cell.length_b   1.000
_cell.length_c   1.000
_cell.angle_alpha   90.00
_cell.angle_beta   90.00
_cell.angle_gamma   90.00
#
_symmetry.space_group_name_H-M   'P 1'
#
loop_
_entity.id
_entity.type
_entity.pdbx_description
1 polymer ?
#
loop_
_entity_poly.entity_id
_entity_poly.type
_entity_poly.pdbx_seq_one_letter_code
_entity_poly.pdbx_strand_id
1 'polypeptide(L)'
;PLMPDYLQQIFIDSFSKDAMTGTLQRKTDRDWIDVLVRLRSELCRCPHCGKETFVRTDKAVRCIECRKIIKPQGRLEIGRMSLPVLAGVKLYKCHTSSEGNTEIENAQIFTGEIVPSKTTAGVLGIKNLTTGQWKEIKPDGTKKDGKSFRIEPGLKVEFGKPPIPGHITSTSNLPVGKIVPLD
;
A
#
# COMPACT_ATOMS: atom_id res chain seq x y z
N PRO A 1 -14.68 7.06 15.18
CA PRO A 1 -13.57 6.60 16.03
C PRO A 1 -12.25 7.03 15.38
N LEU A 2 -11.26 7.39 16.22
CA LEU A 2 -9.92 7.82 15.78
C LEU A 2 -9.04 6.63 15.36
N MET A 3 -9.44 5.43 15.74
CA MET A 3 -8.68 4.20 15.52
C MET A 3 -9.49 3.27 14.60
N PRO A 4 -8.87 2.69 13.54
CA PRO A 4 -9.52 1.70 12.68
C PRO A 4 -10.00 0.47 13.46
N ASP A 5 -11.14 -0.09 13.07
CA ASP A 5 -11.78 -1.23 13.76
C ASP A 5 -10.85 -2.46 13.86
N TYR A 6 -10.10 -2.76 12.77
CA TYR A 6 -9.17 -3.89 12.74
C TYR A 6 -8.00 -3.72 13.73
N LEU A 7 -7.57 -2.47 14.00
CA LEU A 7 -6.54 -2.19 14.99
C LEU A 7 -7.10 -2.34 16.41
N GLN A 8 -8.34 -1.88 16.65
CA GLN A 8 -9.02 -2.13 17.92
C GLN A 8 -9.18 -3.62 18.16
N GLN A 9 -9.58 -4.37 17.13
CA GLN A 9 -9.81 -5.81 17.23
C GLN A 9 -8.55 -6.58 17.60
N ILE A 10 -7.37 -6.27 17.00
CA ILE A 10 -6.14 -6.99 17.35
C ILE A 10 -5.72 -6.72 18.81
N PHE A 11 -5.97 -5.51 19.33
CA PHE A 11 -5.75 -5.22 20.75
C PHE A 11 -6.67 -6.06 21.64
N ILE A 12 -7.98 -6.12 21.32
CA ILE A 12 -8.95 -6.93 22.07
C ILE A 12 -8.54 -8.40 22.01
N ASP A 13 -8.24 -8.94 20.85
CA ASP A 13 -7.85 -10.34 20.65
C ASP A 13 -6.54 -10.70 21.39
N SER A 14 -5.62 -9.75 21.53
CA SER A 14 -4.33 -10.01 22.17
C SER A 14 -4.37 -9.88 23.69
N PHE A 15 -5.22 -8.99 24.22
CA PHE A 15 -5.21 -8.59 25.63
C PHE A 15 -6.54 -8.85 26.34
N SER A 16 -7.49 -9.58 25.72
CA SER A 16 -8.67 -10.06 26.40
C SER A 16 -8.31 -11.01 27.56
N LYS A 17 -9.20 -11.13 28.54
CA LYS A 17 -9.02 -12.05 29.66
C LYS A 17 -8.73 -13.48 29.18
N ASP A 18 -9.46 -13.94 28.16
CA ASP A 18 -9.32 -15.28 27.59
C ASP A 18 -7.98 -15.49 26.89
N ALA A 19 -7.48 -14.46 26.18
CA ALA A 19 -6.13 -14.50 25.60
C ALA A 19 -5.04 -14.49 26.69
N MET A 20 -5.25 -13.74 27.78
CA MET A 20 -4.29 -13.66 28.89
C MET A 20 -4.25 -14.95 29.71
N THR A 21 -5.38 -15.67 29.87
CA THR A 21 -5.48 -16.93 30.59
C THR A 21 -5.13 -18.17 29.75
N GLY A 22 -4.87 -17.97 28.43
CA GLY A 22 -4.54 -19.07 27.52
C GLY A 22 -5.74 -19.83 26.99
N THR A 23 -6.98 -19.38 27.26
CA THR A 23 -8.20 -19.98 26.73
C THR A 23 -8.37 -19.71 25.23
N LEU A 24 -7.88 -18.55 24.76
CA LEU A 24 -7.80 -18.20 23.34
C LEU A 24 -6.34 -18.12 22.90
N GLN A 25 -6.08 -18.53 21.66
CA GLN A 25 -4.75 -18.37 21.07
C GLN A 25 -4.41 -16.89 20.93
N ARG A 26 -3.28 -16.48 21.50
CA ARG A 26 -2.77 -15.12 21.37
C ARG A 26 -2.40 -14.82 19.91
N LYS A 27 -2.56 -13.56 19.52
CA LYS A 27 -2.04 -13.08 18.24
C LYS A 27 -0.52 -13.18 18.21
N THR A 28 -0.03 -13.64 17.09
CA THR A 28 1.42 -13.79 16.84
C THR A 28 2.03 -12.44 16.44
N ASP A 29 3.36 -12.33 16.49
CA ASP A 29 4.08 -11.17 15.95
C ASP A 29 3.75 -10.94 14.48
N ARG A 30 3.49 -12.00 13.72
CA ARG A 30 3.08 -11.93 12.32
C ARG A 30 1.74 -11.22 12.15
N ASP A 31 0.76 -11.55 13.00
CA ASP A 31 -0.57 -10.90 12.96
C ASP A 31 -0.43 -9.40 13.26
N TRP A 32 0.43 -9.04 14.23
CA TRP A 32 0.72 -7.65 14.55
C TRP A 32 1.41 -6.92 13.40
N ILE A 33 2.42 -7.53 12.77
CA ILE A 33 3.11 -6.95 11.61
C ILE A 33 2.12 -6.67 10.49
N ASP A 34 1.26 -7.62 10.14
CA ASP A 34 0.27 -7.47 9.06
C ASP A 34 -0.69 -6.31 9.34
N VAL A 35 -1.17 -6.17 10.59
CA VAL A 35 -2.04 -5.06 11.01
C VAL A 35 -1.32 -3.72 10.98
N LEU A 36 -0.09 -3.65 11.46
CA LEU A 36 0.69 -2.40 11.48
C LEU A 36 1.11 -1.94 10.08
N VAL A 37 1.45 -2.87 9.18
CA VAL A 37 1.71 -2.57 7.77
C VAL A 37 0.45 -2.04 7.08
N ARG A 38 -0.71 -2.65 7.36
CA ARG A 38 -1.99 -2.14 6.88
C ARG A 38 -2.26 -0.72 7.40
N LEU A 39 -2.08 -0.48 8.69
CA LEU A 39 -2.22 0.84 9.31
C LEU A 39 -1.33 1.88 8.62
N ARG A 40 -0.06 1.52 8.38
CA ARG A 40 0.89 2.37 7.67
C ARG A 40 0.45 2.68 6.25
N SER A 41 -0.15 1.71 5.56
CA SER A 41 -0.65 1.85 4.18
C SER A 41 -1.86 2.77 4.07
N GLU A 42 -2.69 2.81 5.12
CA GLU A 42 -3.90 3.65 5.20
C GLU A 42 -3.63 5.07 5.76
N LEU A 43 -2.44 5.32 6.32
CA LEU A 43 -2.05 6.63 6.83
C LEU A 43 -1.57 7.53 5.68
N CYS A 44 -2.40 8.50 5.31
CA CYS A 44 -2.18 9.38 4.17
C CYS A 44 -2.25 10.85 4.57
N ARG A 45 -1.67 11.72 3.76
CA ARG A 45 -1.87 13.17 3.92
C ARG A 45 -3.18 13.60 3.29
N CYS A 46 -3.97 14.34 4.05
CA CYS A 46 -5.21 14.92 3.56
C CYS A 46 -4.93 15.88 2.39
N PRO A 47 -5.58 15.74 1.22
CA PRO A 47 -5.36 16.63 0.07
C PRO A 47 -5.84 18.07 0.32
N HIS A 48 -6.63 18.32 1.37
CA HIS A 48 -7.20 19.63 1.67
C HIS A 48 -6.42 20.41 2.73
N CYS A 49 -5.85 19.74 3.73
CA CYS A 49 -5.15 20.43 4.84
C CYS A 49 -3.72 19.93 5.07
N GLY A 50 -3.27 18.90 4.35
CA GLY A 50 -1.92 18.34 4.47
C GLY A 50 -1.63 17.54 5.75
N LYS A 51 -2.58 17.49 6.71
CA LYS A 51 -2.43 16.71 7.95
C LYS A 51 -2.61 15.22 7.69
N GLU A 52 -1.96 14.39 8.50
CA GLU A 52 -2.12 12.95 8.41
C GLU A 52 -3.51 12.51 8.86
N THR A 53 -4.06 11.57 8.15
CA THR A 53 -5.38 10.98 8.45
C THR A 53 -5.45 9.55 7.91
N PHE A 54 -6.29 8.72 8.49
CA PHE A 54 -6.54 7.38 7.98
C PHE A 54 -7.52 7.43 6.81
N VAL A 55 -7.12 6.85 5.69
CA VAL A 55 -7.92 6.77 4.46
C VAL A 55 -8.19 5.32 4.15
N ARG A 56 -9.43 4.91 4.25
CA ARG A 56 -9.83 3.54 3.92
C ARG A 56 -9.74 3.29 2.43
N THR A 57 -9.45 2.05 2.08
CA THR A 57 -9.31 1.62 0.68
C THR A 57 -10.64 1.24 0.03
N ASP A 58 -11.72 1.15 0.81
CA ASP A 58 -13.04 0.68 0.40
C ASP A 58 -14.12 1.76 0.34
N LYS A 59 -13.90 2.91 0.97
CA LYS A 59 -14.90 3.98 1.03
C LYS A 59 -14.31 5.36 1.28
N ALA A 60 -15.12 6.38 1.00
CA ALA A 60 -14.82 7.76 1.37
C ALA A 60 -14.76 7.92 2.89
N VAL A 61 -13.85 8.76 3.37
CA VAL A 61 -13.68 9.09 4.79
C VAL A 61 -13.68 10.60 5.01
N ARG A 62 -13.94 11.04 6.23
CA ARG A 62 -13.76 12.43 6.64
C ARG A 62 -12.39 12.61 7.27
N CYS A 63 -11.66 13.64 6.83
CA CYS A 63 -10.41 14.03 7.49
C CYS A 63 -10.68 14.33 8.97
N ILE A 64 -9.83 13.82 9.86
CA ILE A 64 -9.96 14.03 11.30
C ILE A 64 -9.79 15.50 11.69
N GLU A 65 -8.98 16.25 10.95
CA GLU A 65 -8.71 17.68 11.21
C GLU A 65 -9.72 18.60 10.52
N CYS A 66 -9.68 18.67 9.18
CA CYS A 66 -10.49 19.64 8.44
C CYS A 66 -11.91 19.18 8.13
N ARG A 67 -12.28 17.95 8.47
CA ARG A 67 -13.62 17.33 8.28
C ARG A 67 -14.06 17.19 6.80
N LYS A 68 -13.28 17.63 5.84
CA LYS A 68 -13.57 17.46 4.42
C LYS A 68 -13.52 15.98 4.02
N ILE A 69 -14.35 15.62 3.04
CA ILE A 69 -14.43 14.25 2.54
C ILE A 69 -13.20 13.98 1.66
N ILE A 70 -12.57 12.83 1.89
CA ILE A 70 -11.50 12.27 1.10
C ILE A 70 -12.06 11.00 0.44
N LYS A 71 -12.09 10.97 -0.89
CA LYS A 71 -12.53 9.82 -1.67
C LYS A 71 -11.36 9.34 -2.53
N PRO A 72 -10.77 8.17 -2.25
CA PRO A 72 -9.79 7.56 -3.15
C PRO A 72 -10.43 7.26 -4.52
N GLN A 73 -9.62 7.25 -5.59
CA GLN A 73 -10.09 6.88 -6.94
C GLN A 73 -10.22 5.36 -7.13
N GLY A 74 -9.70 4.60 -6.18
CA GLY A 74 -9.66 3.15 -6.20
C GLY A 74 -8.76 2.63 -5.09
N ARG A 75 -8.40 1.36 -5.19
CA ARG A 75 -7.37 0.73 -4.34
C ARG A 75 -6.31 0.04 -5.18
N LEU A 76 -5.07 0.10 -4.71
CA LEU A 76 -3.95 -0.64 -5.26
C LEU A 76 -3.77 -1.90 -4.41
N GLU A 77 -4.08 -3.05 -4.97
CA GLU A 77 -3.92 -4.36 -4.32
C GLU A 77 -2.55 -4.93 -4.65
N ILE A 78 -1.79 -5.34 -3.63
CA ILE A 78 -0.47 -5.97 -3.76
C ILE A 78 -0.44 -7.17 -2.81
N GLY A 79 -0.63 -8.37 -3.33
CA GLY A 79 -0.78 -9.56 -2.50
C GLY A 79 -1.93 -9.42 -1.51
N ARG A 80 -1.62 -9.44 -0.20
CA ARG A 80 -2.61 -9.25 0.87
C ARG A 80 -2.80 -7.80 1.30
N MET A 81 -2.00 -6.89 0.76
CA MET A 81 -2.05 -5.48 1.12
C MET A 81 -2.93 -4.69 0.17
N SER A 82 -3.50 -3.61 0.68
CA SER A 82 -4.31 -2.69 -0.10
C SER A 82 -3.99 -1.26 0.31
N LEU A 83 -3.70 -0.41 -0.68
CA LEU A 83 -3.42 1.01 -0.49
C LEU A 83 -4.49 1.85 -1.18
N PRO A 84 -4.91 2.99 -0.59
CA PRO A 84 -5.84 3.89 -1.27
C PRO A 84 -5.16 4.57 -2.48
N VAL A 85 -5.86 4.64 -3.60
CA VAL A 85 -5.39 5.39 -4.76
C VAL A 85 -5.70 6.86 -4.55
N LEU A 86 -4.74 7.56 -3.97
CA LEU A 86 -4.81 8.98 -3.63
C LEU A 86 -3.44 9.64 -3.89
N ALA A 87 -3.43 10.88 -4.39
CA ALA A 87 -2.18 11.61 -4.60
C ALA A 87 -1.38 11.77 -3.29
N GLY A 88 -0.08 11.54 -3.35
CA GLY A 88 0.82 11.59 -2.21
C GLY A 88 0.92 10.31 -1.39
N VAL A 89 0.16 9.27 -1.75
CA VAL A 89 0.31 7.94 -1.12
C VAL A 89 1.65 7.34 -1.53
N LYS A 90 2.43 6.93 -0.54
CA LYS A 90 3.76 6.37 -0.72
C LYS A 90 3.74 4.86 -0.69
N LEU A 91 4.48 4.25 -1.61
CA LEU A 91 4.78 2.83 -1.58
C LEU A 91 6.12 2.63 -0.86
N TYR A 92 6.16 1.66 0.02
CA TYR A 92 7.35 1.28 0.78
C TYR A 92 7.92 -0.05 0.27
N LYS A 93 9.13 -0.39 0.65
CA LYS A 93 9.77 -1.66 0.30
C LYS A 93 8.93 -2.86 0.74
N CYS A 94 8.26 -2.79 1.88
CA CYS A 94 7.34 -3.84 2.34
C CYS A 94 6.16 -4.09 1.38
N HIS A 95 5.75 -3.10 0.57
CA HIS A 95 4.71 -3.26 -0.45
C HIS A 95 5.25 -3.87 -1.74
N THR A 96 6.47 -3.53 -2.14
CA THR A 96 7.01 -3.78 -3.47
C THR A 96 8.11 -4.86 -3.52
N SER A 97 8.47 -5.45 -2.38
CA SER A 97 9.44 -6.54 -2.29
C SER A 97 8.77 -7.88 -1.99
N SER A 98 9.29 -8.95 -2.58
CA SER A 98 8.90 -10.33 -2.26
C SER A 98 9.46 -10.84 -0.92
N GLU A 99 10.38 -10.09 -0.30
CA GLU A 99 11.03 -10.49 0.97
C GLU A 99 10.09 -10.36 2.18
N GLY A 100 8.91 -9.84 1.96
CA GLY A 100 7.85 -9.77 2.97
C GLY A 100 8.05 -8.62 3.97
N ASN A 101 7.12 -8.54 4.93
CA ASN A 101 7.02 -7.47 5.92
C ASN A 101 7.81 -7.76 7.21
N THR A 102 8.79 -8.67 7.17
CA THR A 102 9.46 -9.16 8.38
C THR A 102 10.46 -8.17 8.99
N GLU A 103 10.86 -7.15 8.23
CA GLU A 103 11.84 -6.16 8.68
C GLU A 103 11.17 -4.77 8.81
N ILE A 104 11.30 -4.16 9.99
CA ILE A 104 10.79 -2.81 10.28
C ILE A 104 11.34 -1.78 9.29
N GLU A 105 12.59 -1.93 8.85
CA GLU A 105 13.24 -1.05 7.88
C GLU A 105 12.50 -1.02 6.54
N ASN A 106 11.89 -2.13 6.11
CA ASN A 106 11.13 -2.20 4.86
C ASN A 106 9.90 -1.30 4.86
N ALA A 107 9.36 -0.93 6.03
CA ALA A 107 8.26 0.02 6.16
C ALA A 107 8.70 1.49 6.14
N GLN A 108 9.99 1.77 6.09
CA GLN A 108 10.54 3.13 6.07
C GLN A 108 11.14 3.51 4.70
N ILE A 109 11.55 2.53 3.91
CA ILE A 109 12.19 2.76 2.61
C ILE A 109 11.11 3.03 1.54
N PHE A 110 11.12 4.23 0.97
CA PHE A 110 10.23 4.61 -0.13
C PHE A 110 10.67 3.98 -1.43
N THR A 111 9.74 3.31 -2.11
CA THR A 111 9.98 2.69 -3.42
C THR A 111 9.16 3.34 -4.53
N GLY A 112 8.04 3.97 -4.19
CA GLY A 112 7.20 4.64 -5.15
C GLY A 112 6.22 5.63 -4.51
N GLU A 113 5.50 6.34 -5.36
CA GLU A 113 4.51 7.32 -4.93
C GLU A 113 3.37 7.41 -5.95
N ILE A 114 2.14 7.59 -5.47
CA ILE A 114 1.01 7.96 -6.32
C ILE A 114 1.03 9.47 -6.52
N VAL A 115 1.23 9.89 -7.75
CA VAL A 115 1.41 11.31 -8.13
C VAL A 115 0.32 11.79 -9.08
N PRO A 116 -0.09 13.06 -9.04
CA PRO A 116 -0.99 13.62 -10.03
C PRO A 116 -0.27 13.73 -11.39
N SER A 117 -1.05 13.55 -12.47
CA SER A 117 -0.57 13.81 -13.83
C SER A 117 -0.23 15.28 -14.00
N LYS A 118 0.90 15.57 -14.67
CA LYS A 118 1.30 16.94 -14.99
C LYS A 118 0.51 17.53 -16.14
N THR A 119 -0.08 16.68 -16.99
CA THR A 119 -0.73 17.08 -18.24
C THR A 119 -2.24 16.98 -18.20
N THR A 120 -2.79 16.15 -17.32
CA THR A 120 -4.24 15.86 -17.30
C THR A 120 -4.77 15.95 -15.88
N ALA A 121 -5.63 16.93 -15.64
CA ALA A 121 -6.26 17.12 -14.33
C ALA A 121 -7.08 15.89 -13.93
N GLY A 122 -7.04 15.53 -12.63
CA GLY A 122 -7.77 14.40 -12.06
C GLY A 122 -7.18 13.02 -12.35
N VAL A 123 -6.18 12.92 -13.24
CA VAL A 123 -5.49 11.66 -13.52
C VAL A 123 -4.33 11.46 -12.55
N LEU A 124 -4.20 10.25 -12.01
CA LEU A 124 -3.09 9.85 -11.17
C LEU A 124 -2.16 8.87 -11.89
N GLY A 125 -0.94 8.75 -11.39
CA GLY A 125 0.04 7.78 -11.85
C GLY A 125 0.83 7.18 -10.69
N ILE A 126 1.37 5.98 -10.86
CA ILE A 126 2.31 5.36 -9.94
C ILE A 126 3.72 5.68 -10.44
N LYS A 127 4.51 6.40 -9.64
CA LYS A 127 5.89 6.77 -9.94
C LYS A 127 6.85 5.82 -9.22
N ASN A 128 7.76 5.21 -9.96
CA ASN A 128 8.89 4.44 -9.44
C ASN A 128 9.98 5.39 -8.94
N LEU A 129 10.34 5.30 -7.67
CA LEU A 129 11.40 6.08 -7.03
C LEU A 129 12.71 5.27 -6.87
N THR A 130 12.72 4.01 -7.31
CA THR A 130 13.89 3.14 -7.22
C THR A 130 14.69 3.10 -8.52
N THR A 131 15.86 2.47 -8.47
CA THR A 131 16.66 2.10 -9.66
C THR A 131 16.15 0.82 -10.31
N GLY A 132 15.31 0.05 -9.63
CA GLY A 132 14.72 -1.18 -10.17
C GLY A 132 13.79 -0.91 -11.35
N GLN A 133 13.71 -1.87 -12.27
CA GLN A 133 12.81 -1.78 -13.42
C GLN A 133 11.42 -2.25 -13.02
N TRP A 134 10.46 -1.33 -13.00
CA TRP A 134 9.05 -1.68 -12.88
C TRP A 134 8.43 -1.84 -14.26
N LYS A 135 7.48 -2.76 -14.38
CA LYS A 135 6.85 -3.10 -15.67
C LYS A 135 5.34 -3.06 -15.57
N GLU A 136 4.71 -2.37 -16.51
CA GLU A 136 3.29 -2.52 -16.76
C GLU A 136 3.01 -3.86 -17.44
N ILE A 137 2.07 -4.63 -16.90
CA ILE A 137 1.59 -5.87 -17.52
C ILE A 137 0.32 -5.53 -18.29
N LYS A 138 0.38 -5.64 -19.61
CA LYS A 138 -0.74 -5.41 -20.52
C LYS A 138 -1.75 -6.57 -20.47
N PRO A 139 -3.02 -6.38 -20.91
CA PRO A 139 -4.01 -7.44 -20.96
C PRO A 139 -3.59 -8.66 -21.80
N ASP A 140 -2.77 -8.46 -22.83
CA ASP A 140 -2.20 -9.52 -23.67
C ASP A 140 -1.00 -10.25 -23.02
N GLY A 141 -0.63 -9.88 -21.79
CA GLY A 141 0.50 -10.45 -21.04
C GLY A 141 1.85 -9.80 -21.37
N THR A 142 1.93 -8.91 -22.35
CA THR A 142 3.18 -8.21 -22.65
C THR A 142 3.58 -7.28 -21.50
N LYS A 143 4.88 -7.09 -21.29
CA LYS A 143 5.42 -6.25 -20.23
C LYS A 143 6.14 -5.05 -20.81
N LYS A 144 5.80 -3.86 -20.32
CA LYS A 144 6.41 -2.59 -20.74
C LYS A 144 7.12 -1.92 -19.56
N ASP A 145 8.41 -1.66 -19.70
CA ASP A 145 9.20 -0.93 -18.72
C ASP A 145 8.73 0.52 -18.59
N GLY A 146 8.77 1.06 -17.35
CA GLY A 146 8.42 2.44 -17.10
C GLY A 146 8.90 2.97 -15.75
N LYS A 147 9.05 4.29 -15.69
CA LYS A 147 9.32 5.01 -14.45
C LYS A 147 8.03 5.63 -13.86
N SER A 148 6.97 5.68 -14.64
CA SER A 148 5.67 6.15 -14.23
C SER A 148 4.58 5.45 -15.04
N PHE A 149 3.52 5.05 -14.36
CA PHE A 149 2.41 4.30 -14.95
C PHE A 149 1.11 5.05 -14.67
N ARG A 150 0.35 5.35 -15.72
CA ARG A 150 -0.96 5.99 -15.59
C ARG A 150 -1.92 5.05 -14.87
N ILE A 151 -2.60 5.54 -13.84
CA ILE A 151 -3.58 4.75 -13.11
C ILE A 151 -4.88 4.71 -13.91
N GLU A 152 -5.25 3.49 -14.27
CA GLU A 152 -6.51 3.13 -14.94
C GLU A 152 -7.09 1.87 -14.30
N PRO A 153 -8.41 1.65 -14.36
CA PRO A 153 -8.99 0.40 -13.87
C PRO A 153 -8.33 -0.83 -14.51
N GLY A 154 -7.89 -1.77 -13.68
CA GLY A 154 -7.24 -2.99 -14.15
C GLY A 154 -5.74 -2.86 -14.45
N LEU A 155 -5.12 -1.68 -14.33
CA LEU A 155 -3.66 -1.53 -14.44
C LEU A 155 -2.97 -2.53 -13.51
N LYS A 156 -2.01 -3.27 -14.05
CA LYS A 156 -1.12 -4.16 -13.29
C LYS A 156 0.32 -3.69 -13.43
N VAL A 157 1.02 -3.55 -12.31
CA VAL A 157 2.43 -3.15 -12.27
C VAL A 157 3.23 -4.21 -11.52
N GLU A 158 4.23 -4.79 -12.17
CA GLU A 158 5.22 -5.66 -11.56
C GLU A 158 6.36 -4.81 -11.00
N PHE A 159 6.64 -4.99 -9.71
CA PHE A 159 7.66 -4.23 -9.00
C PHE A 159 9.01 -4.95 -9.06
N GLY A 160 9.90 -4.50 -9.93
CA GLY A 160 11.25 -5.04 -10.05
C GLY A 160 12.16 -4.61 -8.92
N LYS A 161 13.03 -5.51 -8.48
CA LYS A 161 14.08 -5.22 -7.50
C LYS A 161 15.16 -4.31 -8.09
N PRO A 162 15.78 -3.42 -7.29
CA PRO A 162 17.02 -2.76 -7.69
C PRO A 162 18.08 -3.81 -8.02
N PRO A 163 18.90 -3.60 -9.07
CA PRO A 163 20.01 -4.50 -9.37
C PRO A 163 21.01 -4.49 -8.20
N ILE A 164 21.36 -5.67 -7.69
CA ILE A 164 22.43 -5.84 -6.71
C ILE A 164 23.70 -6.12 -7.51
N PRO A 165 24.75 -5.28 -7.40
CA PRO A 165 26.01 -5.53 -8.09
C PRO A 165 26.56 -6.92 -7.78
N GLY A 166 26.84 -7.72 -8.82
CA GLY A 166 27.41 -9.07 -8.70
C GLY A 166 26.40 -10.20 -8.43
N HIS A 167 25.10 -9.92 -8.35
CA HIS A 167 24.06 -10.94 -8.20
C HIS A 167 23.11 -10.97 -9.40
N ILE A 168 22.86 -12.17 -9.94
CA ILE A 168 21.77 -12.39 -10.90
C ILE A 168 20.47 -12.35 -10.08
N THR A 169 19.70 -11.28 -10.23
CA THR A 169 18.38 -11.17 -9.58
C THR A 169 17.43 -12.19 -10.22
N SER A 170 17.02 -13.19 -9.45
CA SER A 170 15.94 -14.08 -9.86
C SER A 170 14.67 -13.25 -10.10
N THR A 171 14.10 -13.38 -11.30
CA THR A 171 12.86 -12.69 -11.70
C THR A 171 11.60 -13.46 -11.27
N SER A 172 11.75 -14.61 -10.61
CA SER A 172 10.63 -15.41 -10.12
C SER A 172 9.98 -14.76 -8.92
N ASN A 173 8.64 -14.62 -8.96
CA ASN A 173 7.79 -14.14 -7.88
C ASN A 173 7.94 -12.67 -7.47
N LEU A 174 8.10 -11.76 -8.44
CA LEU A 174 8.02 -10.32 -8.17
C LEU A 174 6.58 -9.94 -7.76
N PRO A 175 6.41 -9.05 -6.77
CA PRO A 175 5.09 -8.56 -6.41
C PRO A 175 4.44 -7.83 -7.57
N VAL A 176 3.14 -8.06 -7.76
CA VAL A 176 2.32 -7.38 -8.76
C VAL A 176 1.24 -6.58 -8.04
N GLY A 177 1.20 -5.29 -8.33
CA GLY A 177 0.12 -4.39 -7.92
C GLY A 177 -0.97 -4.33 -8.97
N LYS A 178 -2.24 -4.37 -8.55
CA LYS A 178 -3.42 -4.24 -9.42
C LYS A 178 -4.29 -3.09 -8.94
N ILE A 179 -4.70 -2.22 -9.86
CA ILE A 179 -5.67 -1.17 -9.58
C ILE A 179 -7.09 -1.73 -9.69
N VAL A 180 -7.84 -1.55 -8.60
CA VAL A 180 -9.26 -1.91 -8.51
C VAL A 180 -10.05 -0.64 -8.22
N PRO A 181 -11.07 -0.29 -9.03
CA PRO A 181 -11.94 0.85 -8.76
C PRO A 181 -12.69 0.66 -7.44
N LEU A 182 -13.19 1.76 -6.87
CA LEU A 182 -14.19 1.71 -5.81
C LEU A 182 -15.57 1.58 -6.48
N ASP A 183 -16.38 0.72 -5.95
CA ASP A 183 -17.79 0.55 -6.34
C ASP A 183 -18.63 1.78 -5.97
#